data_5b4721999533c83cfdbea3461fe1077d
#
_entry.id   5b4721999533c83cfdbea3461fe1077d
#
_cell.length_a   1.000
_cell.length_b   1.000
_cell.length_c   1.000
_cell.angle_alpha   90.00
_cell.angle_beta   90.00
_cell.angle_gamma   90.00
#
_symmetry.space_group_name_H-M   'P 1'
#
loop_
_entity.id
_entity.type
_entity.pdbx_description
1 polymer ?
#
loop_
_entity_poly.entity_id
_entity_poly.type
_entity_poly.pdbx_seq_one_letter_code
_entity_poly.pdbx_strand_id
1 'polypeptide(L)'
;ITDDQDKQKHFFMFGAMGLGGRGAYALDLSKIDGNYPAAAPLFDVKNGDNNGKNRVKVELGYTVGTPQIGKTQNGTYSAFLASGYAAKQIDGPTNKTALYVYDLKNTLGTPIAKIEVQGGKGGLSSPTLVDKDLDGTVDIAYAGDRGGNMYRFDLSSDKPSEWTVRTIFQGTKPITSAPAVSRLADKRVVIFGTGSDLSEEDVLDTKEQYIYGIFDDDKGTVNVKVDPKDLGGGLLEQNLTQENKTLFLTNNKASGGSNGKGWVVKLRQGERVTVKPTVVLRTAFVTIRKYKDGGCGADTAILGINTADGGALTPRSARPIVPEANKDVAQYSGHKTTSKGKSIPIGCMEKGGKTVCPNGYVYDKPVNVRYLDEKKTDDFPVTADGDAGGSGTFKEGKKPARNNRCFSGKGVRTLLMNDLDSLDITGPMCGIKRLSWREVFF
;
A
#
# COMPACT_ATOMS: atom_id res chain seq x y z
N ILE A 1 -11.15 16.09 -9.69
CA ILE A 1 -12.58 15.75 -9.40
C ILE A 1 -13.45 16.61 -10.30
N THR A 2 -14.41 16.03 -11.00
CA THR A 2 -15.42 16.78 -11.74
C THR A 2 -16.70 16.76 -10.91
N ASP A 3 -17.23 17.93 -10.57
CA ASP A 3 -18.50 18.03 -9.88
C ASP A 3 -19.63 17.77 -10.88
N ASP A 4 -20.55 16.87 -10.53
CA ASP A 4 -21.69 16.52 -11.36
C ASP A 4 -22.74 17.64 -11.42
N GLN A 5 -22.74 18.55 -10.44
CA GLN A 5 -23.70 19.65 -10.34
C GLN A 5 -23.26 20.89 -11.16
N ASP A 6 -22.00 21.28 -11.05
CA ASP A 6 -21.49 22.47 -11.74
C ASP A 6 -20.59 22.18 -12.94
N LYS A 7 -20.30 20.89 -13.21
CA LYS A 7 -19.37 20.39 -14.23
C LYS A 7 -17.97 21.00 -14.15
N GLN A 8 -17.62 21.64 -13.04
CA GLN A 8 -16.30 22.19 -12.83
C GLN A 8 -15.33 21.11 -12.37
N LYS A 9 -14.08 21.24 -12.79
CA LYS A 9 -13.00 20.39 -12.29
C LYS A 9 -12.40 21.04 -11.06
N HIS A 10 -12.43 20.29 -9.94
CA HIS A 10 -11.79 20.70 -8.70
C HIS A 10 -10.52 19.87 -8.47
N PHE A 11 -9.47 20.55 -8.03
CA PHE A 11 -8.20 19.93 -7.66
C PHE A 11 -7.93 20.27 -6.21
N PHE A 12 -7.93 19.25 -5.36
CA PHE A 12 -7.67 19.42 -3.94
C PHE A 12 -6.35 18.75 -3.55
N MET A 13 -5.65 19.37 -2.62
CA MET A 13 -4.54 18.79 -1.89
C MET A 13 -4.88 18.74 -0.40
N PHE A 14 -4.67 17.58 0.21
CA PHE A 14 -4.78 17.42 1.65
C PHE A 14 -3.49 16.81 2.18
N GLY A 15 -2.76 17.56 2.99
CA GLY A 15 -1.44 17.20 3.49
C GLY A 15 -1.43 16.96 4.98
N ALA A 16 -0.70 15.94 5.42
CA ALA A 16 -0.39 15.67 6.82
C ALA A 16 0.95 16.31 7.21
N MET A 17 1.15 16.60 8.50
CA MET A 17 2.34 17.29 9.01
C MET A 17 3.53 16.37 9.26
N GLY A 18 3.36 15.05 9.12
CA GLY A 18 4.40 14.08 9.43
C GLY A 18 4.87 14.15 10.88
N LEU A 19 6.16 13.99 11.10
CA LEU A 19 6.79 14.19 12.40
C LEU A 19 6.92 15.66 12.78
N GLY A 20 6.64 16.59 11.86
CA GLY A 20 6.69 18.03 12.10
C GLY A 20 5.51 18.56 12.92
N GLY A 21 4.42 17.79 13.05
CA GLY A 21 3.27 18.31 13.77
C GLY A 21 2.09 17.34 13.94
N ARG A 22 1.11 17.81 14.72
CA ARG A 22 -0.13 17.09 15.01
C ARG A 22 -1.29 17.80 14.30
N GLY A 23 -1.30 17.68 12.97
CA GLY A 23 -2.28 18.40 12.18
C GLY A 23 -2.26 18.00 10.71
N ALA A 24 -3.07 18.71 9.94
CA ALA A 24 -3.17 18.57 8.50
C ALA A 24 -3.62 19.90 7.88
N TYR A 25 -3.53 20.03 6.58
CA TYR A 25 -3.98 21.21 5.86
C TYR A 25 -4.64 20.82 4.53
N ALA A 26 -5.56 21.64 4.09
CA ALA A 26 -6.27 21.48 2.84
C ALA A 26 -6.08 22.70 1.94
N LEU A 27 -5.83 22.46 0.66
CA LEU A 27 -5.68 23.50 -0.36
C LEU A 27 -6.62 23.20 -1.55
N ASP A 28 -7.18 24.26 -2.13
CA ASP A 28 -7.83 24.20 -3.43
C ASP A 28 -6.83 24.65 -4.51
N LEU A 29 -6.55 23.76 -5.45
CA LEU A 29 -5.62 23.97 -6.55
C LEU A 29 -6.36 24.22 -7.88
N SER A 30 -7.68 24.45 -7.86
CA SER A 30 -8.50 24.54 -9.06
C SER A 30 -8.15 25.72 -9.99
N LYS A 31 -7.43 26.71 -9.48
CA LYS A 31 -7.00 27.90 -10.22
C LYS A 31 -5.52 27.93 -10.55
N ILE A 32 -4.82 26.80 -10.43
CA ILE A 32 -3.36 26.77 -10.58
C ILE A 32 -2.90 26.97 -12.03
N ASP A 33 -3.76 26.70 -12.99
CA ASP A 33 -3.48 26.82 -14.44
C ASP A 33 -3.78 28.22 -15.00
N GLY A 34 -4.22 29.17 -14.18
CA GLY A 34 -4.52 30.53 -14.62
C GLY A 34 -3.26 31.40 -14.76
N ASN A 35 -3.43 32.61 -15.33
CA ASN A 35 -2.35 33.59 -15.42
C ASN A 35 -1.75 34.01 -14.07
N TYR A 36 -2.43 33.70 -12.98
CA TYR A 36 -1.97 33.87 -11.59
C TYR A 36 -2.22 32.56 -10.86
N PRO A 37 -1.32 31.56 -11.01
CA PRO A 37 -1.47 30.28 -10.35
C PRO A 37 -1.39 30.49 -8.83
N ALA A 38 -2.51 30.33 -8.14
CA ALA A 38 -2.58 30.44 -6.71
C ALA A 38 -3.30 29.23 -6.09
N ALA A 39 -2.66 28.56 -5.16
CA ALA A 39 -3.33 27.64 -4.28
C ALA A 39 -4.13 28.43 -3.24
N ALA A 40 -5.42 28.14 -3.12
CA ALA A 40 -6.24 28.74 -2.09
C ALA A 40 -6.24 27.87 -0.83
N PRO A 41 -5.80 28.36 0.35
CA PRO A 41 -5.99 27.65 1.60
C PRO A 41 -7.49 27.43 1.86
N LEU A 42 -7.86 26.19 2.18
CA LEU A 42 -9.24 25.86 2.57
C LEU A 42 -9.37 25.89 4.08
N PHE A 43 -8.59 25.05 4.77
CA PHE A 43 -8.57 25.00 6.22
C PHE A 43 -7.32 24.29 6.74
N ASP A 44 -7.01 24.57 8.01
CA ASP A 44 -6.04 23.83 8.81
C ASP A 44 -6.76 22.95 9.82
N VAL A 45 -6.15 21.82 10.15
CA VAL A 45 -6.57 20.91 11.22
C VAL A 45 -5.49 20.87 12.26
N LYS A 46 -5.85 21.09 13.53
CA LYS A 46 -4.91 21.07 14.66
C LYS A 46 -5.41 20.14 15.75
N ASN A 47 -4.46 19.52 16.44
CA ASN A 47 -4.81 18.79 17.66
C ASN A 47 -5.43 19.73 18.70
N GLY A 48 -6.55 19.33 19.25
CA GLY A 48 -7.31 20.12 20.21
C GLY A 48 -8.44 20.96 19.59
N ASP A 49 -8.54 21.05 18.27
CA ASP A 49 -9.66 21.73 17.62
C ASP A 49 -10.99 21.15 18.09
N ASN A 50 -11.93 22.04 18.39
CA ASN A 50 -13.27 21.70 18.85
C ASN A 50 -14.28 22.63 18.17
N ASN A 51 -14.09 22.85 16.88
CA ASN A 51 -14.87 23.75 16.07
C ASN A 51 -16.08 23.06 15.44
N GLY A 52 -17.16 23.78 15.25
CA GLY A 52 -18.36 23.36 14.54
C GLY A 52 -19.55 23.01 15.41
N LYS A 53 -20.71 22.84 14.74
CA LYS A 53 -22.00 22.60 15.41
C LYS A 53 -22.03 21.33 16.26
N ASN A 54 -21.28 20.30 15.86
CA ASN A 54 -21.27 19.01 16.54
C ASN A 54 -20.17 18.87 17.60
N ARG A 55 -19.34 19.89 17.81
CA ARG A 55 -18.24 19.91 18.78
C ARG A 55 -17.38 18.63 18.79
N VAL A 56 -17.04 18.14 17.62
CA VAL A 56 -16.17 16.98 17.50
C VAL A 56 -14.75 17.38 17.87
N LYS A 57 -14.27 16.93 19.02
CA LYS A 57 -12.91 17.19 19.45
C LYS A 57 -11.90 16.42 18.59
N VAL A 58 -10.97 17.14 18.00
CA VAL A 58 -9.86 16.58 17.22
C VAL A 58 -8.72 16.21 18.15
N GLU A 59 -8.38 14.93 18.20
CA GLU A 59 -7.32 14.37 19.04
C GLU A 59 -6.32 13.64 18.14
N LEU A 60 -5.23 14.32 17.81
CA LEU A 60 -4.21 13.83 16.88
C LEU A 60 -2.89 13.57 17.60
N GLY A 61 -2.23 12.50 17.23
CA GLY A 61 -0.80 12.33 17.37
C GLY A 61 -0.05 13.00 16.20
N TYR A 62 1.22 12.69 16.02
CA TYR A 62 1.98 13.09 14.85
C TYR A 62 1.36 12.42 13.62
N THR A 63 0.97 13.22 12.64
CA THR A 63 0.22 12.76 11.47
C THR A 63 1.16 12.23 10.39
N VAL A 64 1.95 11.23 10.79
CA VAL A 64 2.85 10.52 9.88
C VAL A 64 2.01 9.58 9.01
N GLY A 65 2.16 9.75 7.71
CA GLY A 65 1.46 8.93 6.75
C GLY A 65 0.81 9.75 5.65
N THR A 66 0.04 9.07 4.83
CA THR A 66 -0.61 9.67 3.66
C THR A 66 -2.13 9.66 3.84
N PRO A 67 -2.76 10.82 4.07
CA PRO A 67 -4.20 10.93 4.01
C PRO A 67 -4.71 10.53 2.63
N GLN A 68 -5.98 10.15 2.54
CA GLN A 68 -6.61 9.76 1.28
C GLN A 68 -7.77 10.70 0.96
N ILE A 69 -8.02 10.92 -0.32
CA ILE A 69 -9.20 11.67 -0.79
C ILE A 69 -10.13 10.70 -1.53
N GLY A 70 -11.41 10.77 -1.23
CA GLY A 70 -12.42 9.96 -1.89
C GLY A 70 -13.82 10.59 -1.81
N LYS A 71 -14.73 10.15 -2.66
CA LYS A 71 -16.13 10.56 -2.65
C LYS A 71 -16.89 9.62 -1.70
N THR A 72 -17.66 10.16 -0.79
CA THR A 72 -18.52 9.39 0.10
C THR A 72 -19.86 9.06 -0.56
N GLN A 73 -20.66 8.17 0.04
CA GLN A 73 -21.96 7.73 -0.52
C GLN A 73 -22.94 8.88 -0.71
N ASN A 74 -22.91 9.90 0.14
CA ASN A 74 -23.72 11.10 0.00
C ASN A 74 -23.21 12.10 -1.06
N GLY A 75 -22.18 11.72 -1.83
CA GLY A 75 -21.62 12.55 -2.88
C GLY A 75 -20.56 13.57 -2.44
N THR A 76 -20.23 13.64 -1.15
CA THR A 76 -19.27 14.59 -0.61
C THR A 76 -17.84 14.15 -0.94
N TYR A 77 -17.03 15.04 -1.50
CA TYR A 77 -15.60 14.81 -1.65
C TYR A 77 -14.88 15.08 -0.34
N SER A 78 -14.29 14.03 0.20
CA SER A 78 -13.78 14.05 1.57
C SER A 78 -12.32 13.63 1.65
N ALA A 79 -11.62 14.22 2.61
CA ALA A 79 -10.29 13.78 3.03
C ALA A 79 -10.41 12.88 4.27
N PHE A 80 -9.70 11.76 4.23
CA PHE A 80 -9.66 10.76 5.28
C PHE A 80 -8.30 10.82 5.98
N LEU A 81 -8.31 11.30 7.22
CA LEU A 81 -7.13 11.51 8.05
C LEU A 81 -7.11 10.52 9.21
N ALA A 82 -6.07 9.72 9.29
CA ALA A 82 -5.81 8.90 10.46
C ALA A 82 -5.31 9.77 11.64
N SER A 83 -5.63 9.37 12.86
CA SER A 83 -5.25 10.11 14.07
C SER A 83 -3.73 10.24 14.29
N GLY A 84 -2.92 9.46 13.60
CA GLY A 84 -1.46 9.49 13.72
C GLY A 84 -0.95 8.89 15.04
N TYR A 85 0.31 9.14 15.38
CA TYR A 85 0.99 8.42 16.46
C TYR A 85 1.47 9.33 17.56
N ALA A 86 1.43 8.86 18.82
CA ALA A 86 2.20 9.48 19.88
C ALA A 86 3.69 9.14 19.76
N ALA A 87 4.55 10.08 20.15
CA ALA A 87 5.99 9.93 19.96
C ALA A 87 6.62 8.81 20.79
N LYS A 88 6.12 8.52 22.01
CA LYS A 88 6.80 7.63 22.96
C LYS A 88 5.93 6.57 23.64
N GLN A 89 4.63 6.76 23.78
CA GLN A 89 3.78 5.83 24.54
C GLN A 89 2.63 5.30 23.71
N ILE A 90 2.64 3.98 23.47
CA ILE A 90 1.59 3.30 22.72
C ILE A 90 0.27 3.30 23.49
N ASP A 91 0.30 3.18 24.80
CA ASP A 91 -0.87 3.09 25.68
C ASP A 91 -1.23 4.41 26.38
N GLY A 92 -0.68 5.54 25.92
CA GLY A 92 -0.95 6.85 26.53
C GLY A 92 -2.40 7.31 26.35
N PRO A 93 -3.02 7.92 27.38
CA PRO A 93 -4.43 8.32 27.35
C PRO A 93 -4.75 9.40 26.30
N THR A 94 -3.73 10.07 25.76
CA THR A 94 -3.85 11.13 24.77
C THR A 94 -3.69 10.64 23.32
N ASN A 95 -3.46 9.35 23.12
CA ASN A 95 -3.18 8.78 21.80
C ASN A 95 -4.38 7.99 21.27
N LYS A 96 -5.39 8.72 20.83
CA LYS A 96 -6.62 8.13 20.30
C LYS A 96 -6.36 7.43 18.96
N THR A 97 -7.01 6.30 18.77
CA THR A 97 -7.05 5.58 17.49
C THR A 97 -8.37 5.91 16.81
N ALA A 98 -8.33 6.77 15.80
CA ALA A 98 -9.52 7.25 15.13
C ALA A 98 -9.26 7.62 13.67
N LEU A 99 -10.30 7.51 12.85
CA LEU A 99 -10.35 8.02 11.48
C LEU A 99 -11.23 9.27 11.46
N TYR A 100 -10.66 10.37 10.98
CA TYR A 100 -11.34 11.64 10.77
C TYR A 100 -11.69 11.82 9.30
N VAL A 101 -12.86 12.32 9.01
CA VAL A 101 -13.31 12.59 7.64
C VAL A 101 -13.72 14.05 7.51
N TYR A 102 -13.14 14.75 6.55
CA TYR A 102 -13.34 16.18 6.32
C TYR A 102 -13.94 16.42 4.95
N ASP A 103 -14.97 17.25 4.87
CA ASP A 103 -15.51 17.72 3.60
C ASP A 103 -14.58 18.77 2.99
N LEU A 104 -14.07 18.51 1.78
CA LEU A 104 -13.15 19.40 1.07
C LEU A 104 -13.82 20.65 0.48
N LYS A 105 -15.14 20.69 0.43
CA LYS A 105 -15.90 21.91 0.05
C LYS A 105 -16.22 22.79 1.26
N ASN A 106 -16.02 22.29 2.48
CA ASN A 106 -16.27 23.04 3.71
C ASN A 106 -14.98 23.71 4.21
N THR A 107 -14.95 25.03 4.23
CA THR A 107 -13.79 25.82 4.66
C THR A 107 -13.61 25.93 6.16
N LEU A 108 -14.50 25.33 6.96
CA LEU A 108 -14.45 25.44 8.43
C LEU A 108 -13.46 24.46 9.09
N GLY A 109 -12.92 23.48 8.35
CA GLY A 109 -12.00 22.49 8.90
C GLY A 109 -12.61 21.61 10.01
N THR A 110 -13.93 21.46 10.01
CA THR A 110 -14.65 20.63 10.97
C THR A 110 -14.84 19.24 10.38
N PRO A 111 -14.48 18.16 11.09
CA PRO A 111 -14.71 16.82 10.57
C PRO A 111 -16.21 16.51 10.51
N ILE A 112 -16.64 15.94 9.40
CA ILE A 112 -18.01 15.43 9.25
C ILE A 112 -18.22 14.12 10.00
N ALA A 113 -17.13 13.41 10.29
CA ALA A 113 -17.12 12.22 11.14
C ALA A 113 -15.78 12.06 11.87
N LYS A 114 -15.86 11.55 13.09
CA LYS A 114 -14.78 10.95 13.87
C LYS A 114 -15.18 9.53 14.21
N ILE A 115 -14.52 8.55 13.63
CA ILE A 115 -14.79 7.14 13.91
C ILE A 115 -13.67 6.65 14.84
N GLU A 116 -13.97 6.64 16.13
CA GLU A 116 -13.02 6.22 17.17
C GLU A 116 -13.08 4.71 17.39
N VAL A 117 -11.92 4.08 17.44
CA VAL A 117 -11.79 2.66 17.70
C VAL A 117 -11.75 2.42 19.20
N GLN A 118 -12.71 1.70 19.71
CA GLN A 118 -12.72 1.31 21.13
C GLN A 118 -11.62 0.29 21.41
N GLY A 119 -10.76 0.59 22.39
CA GLY A 119 -9.61 -0.25 22.73
C GLY A 119 -8.46 -0.20 21.72
N GLY A 120 -8.47 0.73 20.78
CA GLY A 120 -7.36 0.97 19.85
C GLY A 120 -6.12 1.47 20.59
N LYS A 121 -4.94 1.11 20.08
CA LYS A 121 -3.66 1.38 20.74
C LYS A 121 -2.67 2.09 19.83
N GLY A 122 -2.04 3.12 20.35
CA GLY A 122 -0.89 3.75 19.72
C GLY A 122 -1.21 4.67 18.53
N GLY A 123 -2.48 4.91 18.22
CA GLY A 123 -2.93 5.73 17.12
C GLY A 123 -3.05 5.01 15.78
N LEU A 124 -3.87 5.56 14.90
CA LEU A 124 -4.20 4.97 13.60
C LEU A 124 -3.15 5.32 12.54
N SER A 125 -2.76 4.32 11.75
CA SER A 125 -1.91 4.49 10.56
C SER A 125 -2.71 4.96 9.34
N SER A 126 -2.00 5.26 8.26
CA SER A 126 -2.62 5.69 6.99
C SER A 126 -3.71 4.74 6.52
N PRO A 127 -4.88 5.25 6.12
CA PRO A 127 -5.96 4.41 5.61
C PRO A 127 -5.72 4.00 4.15
N THR A 128 -6.34 2.90 3.76
CA THR A 128 -6.55 2.54 2.35
C THR A 128 -8.03 2.47 2.09
N LEU A 129 -8.49 3.28 1.14
CA LEU A 129 -9.90 3.35 0.76
C LEU A 129 -10.23 2.31 -0.31
N VAL A 130 -11.41 1.74 -0.23
CA VAL A 130 -11.93 0.75 -1.17
C VAL A 130 -13.33 1.15 -1.61
N ASP A 131 -13.52 1.18 -2.90
CA ASP A 131 -14.78 1.21 -3.61
C ASP A 131 -15.09 -0.25 -4.02
N LYS A 132 -16.06 -0.87 -3.36
CA LYS A 132 -16.26 -2.33 -3.47
C LYS A 132 -17.04 -2.73 -4.72
N ASP A 133 -17.94 -1.87 -5.17
CA ASP A 133 -18.86 -2.09 -6.29
C ASP A 133 -18.52 -1.26 -7.54
N LEU A 134 -17.49 -0.40 -7.42
CA LEU A 134 -16.95 0.42 -8.50
C LEU A 134 -17.91 1.52 -8.98
N ASP A 135 -18.72 2.05 -8.08
CA ASP A 135 -19.62 3.16 -8.36
C ASP A 135 -18.94 4.54 -8.26
N GLY A 136 -17.68 4.58 -7.81
CA GLY A 136 -16.88 5.79 -7.63
C GLY A 136 -16.95 6.36 -6.23
N THR A 137 -17.65 5.73 -5.30
CA THR A 137 -17.71 6.13 -3.90
C THR A 137 -16.94 5.19 -2.98
N VAL A 138 -16.58 5.67 -1.81
CA VAL A 138 -15.82 4.90 -0.82
C VAL A 138 -16.78 4.13 0.06
N ASP A 139 -16.67 2.80 0.05
CA ASP A 139 -17.45 1.92 0.92
C ASP A 139 -16.71 1.49 2.17
N ILE A 140 -15.39 1.30 2.05
CA ILE A 140 -14.59 0.70 3.11
C ILE A 140 -13.27 1.45 3.22
N ALA A 141 -12.79 1.60 4.45
CA ALA A 141 -11.40 1.93 4.71
C ALA A 141 -10.75 0.86 5.59
N TYR A 142 -9.47 0.57 5.32
CA TYR A 142 -8.66 -0.28 6.18
C TYR A 142 -7.49 0.51 6.73
N ALA A 143 -7.23 0.39 8.03
CA ALA A 143 -6.06 1.00 8.67
C ALA A 143 -5.65 0.19 9.90
N GLY A 144 -4.34 0.15 10.17
CA GLY A 144 -3.78 -0.50 11.34
C GLY A 144 -3.45 0.46 12.47
N ASP A 145 -3.05 -0.06 13.63
CA ASP A 145 -2.54 0.73 14.74
C ASP A 145 -1.15 0.28 15.22
N ARG A 146 -0.50 1.08 16.05
CA ARG A 146 0.80 0.72 16.64
C ARG A 146 0.70 -0.44 17.63
N GLY A 147 -0.48 -0.73 18.15
CA GLY A 147 -0.72 -1.88 19.02
C GLY A 147 -0.77 -3.22 18.28
N GLY A 148 -0.84 -3.18 16.96
CA GLY A 148 -0.82 -4.38 16.11
C GLY A 148 -2.19 -4.85 15.63
N ASN A 149 -3.20 -4.01 15.71
CA ASN A 149 -4.53 -4.33 15.23
C ASN A 149 -4.75 -3.77 13.83
N MET A 150 -5.59 -4.45 13.03
CA MET A 150 -6.08 -3.98 11.73
C MET A 150 -7.59 -3.82 11.79
N TYR A 151 -8.07 -2.68 11.34
CA TYR A 151 -9.47 -2.28 11.40
C TYR A 151 -10.08 -2.16 10.01
N ARG A 152 -11.35 -2.48 9.92
CA ARG A 152 -12.21 -2.20 8.79
C ARG A 152 -13.28 -1.20 9.20
N PHE A 153 -13.27 -0.07 8.54
CA PHE A 153 -14.30 0.97 8.67
C PHE A 153 -15.34 0.74 7.57
N ASP A 154 -16.60 0.66 7.95
CA ASP A 154 -17.74 0.59 7.03
C ASP A 154 -18.26 2.00 6.78
N LEU A 155 -18.15 2.46 5.55
CA LEU A 155 -18.47 3.81 5.11
C LEU A 155 -19.58 3.79 4.04
N SER A 156 -20.29 2.67 3.92
CA SER A 156 -21.28 2.42 2.87
C SER A 156 -22.62 3.13 3.09
N SER A 157 -22.86 3.72 4.26
CA SER A 157 -24.03 4.56 4.50
C SER A 157 -23.84 5.98 3.94
N ASP A 158 -24.92 6.57 3.41
CA ASP A 158 -24.98 7.98 3.03
C ASP A 158 -24.93 8.94 4.22
N LYS A 159 -25.16 8.41 5.45
CA LYS A 159 -25.11 9.16 6.71
C LYS A 159 -23.82 8.87 7.46
N PRO A 160 -22.92 9.86 7.61
CA PRO A 160 -21.67 9.69 8.35
C PRO A 160 -21.84 9.21 9.80
N SER A 161 -22.99 9.48 10.41
CA SER A 161 -23.31 9.04 11.77
C SER A 161 -23.57 7.54 11.90
N GLU A 162 -23.80 6.85 10.79
CA GLU A 162 -24.04 5.39 10.73
C GLU A 162 -22.75 4.62 10.38
N TRP A 163 -21.65 5.31 10.11
CA TRP A 163 -20.39 4.66 9.82
C TRP A 163 -19.85 3.94 11.06
N THR A 164 -19.35 2.73 10.84
CA THR A 164 -18.90 1.85 11.92
C THR A 164 -17.47 1.37 11.70
N VAL A 165 -16.90 0.82 12.75
CA VAL A 165 -15.57 0.20 12.70
C VAL A 165 -15.59 -1.16 13.41
N ARG A 166 -14.88 -2.12 12.84
CA ARG A 166 -14.62 -3.42 13.48
C ARG A 166 -13.16 -3.84 13.32
N THR A 167 -12.70 -4.63 14.25
CA THR A 167 -11.37 -5.23 14.19
C THR A 167 -11.43 -6.50 13.32
N ILE A 168 -10.56 -6.60 12.33
CA ILE A 168 -10.43 -7.79 11.48
C ILE A 168 -9.20 -8.63 11.85
N PHE A 169 -8.22 -8.03 12.53
CA PHE A 169 -7.00 -8.68 12.96
C PHE A 169 -6.52 -8.08 14.28
N GLN A 170 -6.11 -8.94 15.21
CA GLN A 170 -5.52 -8.57 16.48
C GLN A 170 -4.15 -9.24 16.59
N GLY A 171 -3.10 -8.44 16.52
CA GLY A 171 -1.73 -8.87 16.68
C GLY A 171 -1.03 -8.19 17.85
N THR A 172 0.27 -8.31 17.91
CA THR A 172 1.12 -7.74 18.96
C THR A 172 2.27 -6.91 18.43
N LYS A 173 2.39 -6.77 17.11
CA LYS A 173 3.47 -6.04 16.45
C LYS A 173 2.91 -4.79 15.77
N PRO A 174 3.60 -3.64 15.85
CA PRO A 174 3.09 -2.38 15.33
C PRO A 174 2.82 -2.44 13.82
N ILE A 175 1.71 -1.82 13.40
CA ILE A 175 1.36 -1.63 12.00
C ILE A 175 1.42 -0.14 11.72
N THR A 176 2.48 0.30 11.04
CA THR A 176 2.77 1.73 10.82
C THR A 176 2.63 2.17 9.37
N SER A 177 2.30 1.26 8.48
CA SER A 177 2.04 1.57 7.07
C SER A 177 0.61 1.25 6.66
N ALA A 178 0.13 1.93 5.63
CA ALA A 178 -1.17 1.63 5.05
C ALA A 178 -1.19 0.20 4.49
N PRO A 179 -2.28 -0.56 4.63
CA PRO A 179 -2.42 -1.85 3.99
C PRO A 179 -2.62 -1.70 2.48
N ALA A 180 -2.29 -2.73 1.72
CA ALA A 180 -2.75 -2.90 0.35
C ALA A 180 -3.94 -3.87 0.31
N VAL A 181 -4.79 -3.73 -0.69
CA VAL A 181 -5.95 -4.60 -0.85
C VAL A 181 -5.90 -5.27 -2.21
N SER A 182 -5.99 -6.59 -2.20
CA SER A 182 -6.13 -7.41 -3.42
C SER A 182 -7.52 -8.02 -3.46
N ARG A 183 -8.16 -7.97 -4.63
CA ARG A 183 -9.44 -8.63 -4.83
C ARG A 183 -9.23 -10.04 -5.37
N LEU A 184 -9.77 -11.03 -4.70
CA LEU A 184 -9.99 -12.38 -5.20
C LEU A 184 -11.43 -12.52 -5.73
N ALA A 185 -11.81 -13.68 -6.22
CA ALA A 185 -13.13 -13.88 -6.82
C ALA A 185 -14.28 -13.59 -5.86
N ASP A 186 -14.14 -14.03 -4.61
CA ASP A 186 -15.19 -14.06 -3.57
C ASP A 186 -14.87 -13.24 -2.32
N LYS A 187 -13.66 -12.68 -2.24
CA LYS A 187 -13.17 -11.99 -1.03
C LYS A 187 -12.06 -11.00 -1.36
N ARG A 188 -11.76 -10.14 -0.40
CA ARG A 188 -10.57 -9.28 -0.42
C ARG A 188 -9.47 -9.87 0.43
N VAL A 189 -8.23 -9.56 0.06
CA VAL A 189 -7.07 -9.83 0.91
C VAL A 189 -6.51 -8.48 1.34
N VAL A 190 -6.52 -8.23 2.64
CA VAL A 190 -5.92 -7.05 3.26
C VAL A 190 -4.48 -7.41 3.62
N ILE A 191 -3.52 -6.80 2.90
CA ILE A 191 -2.10 -7.14 2.98
C ILE A 191 -1.36 -6.02 3.69
N PHE A 192 -0.66 -6.36 4.75
CA PHE A 192 0.11 -5.41 5.55
C PHE A 192 1.31 -6.08 6.19
N GLY A 193 2.33 -5.30 6.45
CA GLY A 193 3.45 -5.76 7.23
C GLY A 193 3.48 -5.14 8.61
N THR A 194 4.31 -5.68 9.48
CA THR A 194 4.54 -5.16 10.82
C THR A 194 5.94 -4.57 10.94
N GLY A 195 6.10 -3.68 11.89
CA GLY A 195 7.32 -2.96 12.20
C GLY A 195 7.07 -1.46 12.40
N SER A 196 8.04 -0.79 12.97
CA SER A 196 8.05 0.65 13.17
C SER A 196 9.46 1.19 12.99
N ASP A 197 9.57 2.43 12.53
CA ASP A 197 10.79 3.22 12.41
C ASP A 197 10.54 4.69 12.74
N LEU A 198 9.62 4.93 13.68
CA LEU A 198 9.18 6.25 14.10
C LEU A 198 10.07 6.86 15.20
N SER A 199 10.92 6.06 15.82
CA SER A 199 11.86 6.49 16.87
C SER A 199 13.19 5.72 16.75
N GLU A 200 14.20 6.19 17.46
CA GLU A 200 15.50 5.50 17.54
C GLU A 200 15.35 4.10 18.15
N GLU A 201 14.51 3.96 19.17
CA GLU A 201 14.24 2.67 19.79
C GLU A 201 13.58 1.69 18.83
N ASP A 202 12.66 2.19 17.97
CA ASP A 202 12.04 1.38 16.92
C ASP A 202 13.10 0.87 15.94
N VAL A 203 14.02 1.75 15.52
CA VAL A 203 15.10 1.41 14.56
C VAL A 203 16.04 0.36 15.12
N LEU A 204 16.34 0.41 16.41
CA LEU A 204 17.21 -0.53 17.11
C LEU A 204 16.51 -1.85 17.49
N ASP A 205 15.18 -1.91 17.39
CA ASP A 205 14.42 -3.14 17.72
C ASP A 205 14.70 -4.21 16.67
N THR A 206 15.24 -5.33 17.09
CA THR A 206 15.56 -6.48 16.22
C THR A 206 14.54 -7.63 16.32
N LYS A 207 13.41 -7.43 16.99
CA LYS A 207 12.36 -8.44 17.11
C LYS A 207 11.82 -8.90 15.76
N GLU A 208 11.32 -10.11 15.73
CA GLU A 208 10.67 -10.67 14.55
C GLU A 208 9.42 -9.89 14.19
N GLN A 209 9.24 -9.67 12.89
CA GLN A 209 8.08 -9.02 12.29
C GLN A 209 7.48 -9.93 11.21
N TYR A 210 6.32 -9.55 10.70
CA TYR A 210 5.52 -10.41 9.84
C TYR A 210 4.89 -9.62 8.70
N ILE A 211 4.54 -10.32 7.62
CA ILE A 211 3.63 -9.84 6.59
C ILE A 211 2.38 -10.71 6.66
N TYR A 212 1.24 -10.08 6.73
CA TYR A 212 -0.06 -10.75 6.80
C TYR A 212 -0.89 -10.45 5.56
N GLY A 213 -1.67 -11.44 5.12
CA GLY A 213 -2.77 -11.28 4.20
C GLY A 213 -4.04 -11.83 4.82
N ILE A 214 -4.92 -10.96 5.28
CA ILE A 214 -6.15 -11.33 5.99
C ILE A 214 -7.32 -11.28 5.01
N PHE A 215 -8.09 -12.35 4.94
CA PHE A 215 -9.28 -12.42 4.08
C PHE A 215 -10.45 -11.64 4.70
N ASP A 216 -11.11 -10.83 3.91
CA ASP A 216 -12.34 -10.13 4.27
C ASP A 216 -13.42 -10.42 3.21
N ASP A 217 -14.51 -11.04 3.65
CA ASP A 217 -15.61 -11.55 2.81
C ASP A 217 -16.88 -10.69 2.88
N ASP A 218 -16.83 -9.51 3.48
CA ASP A 218 -17.97 -8.60 3.74
C ASP A 218 -19.06 -9.14 4.70
N LYS A 219 -18.99 -10.40 5.12
CA LYS A 219 -19.99 -11.02 6.00
C LYS A 219 -19.77 -10.70 7.48
N GLY A 220 -18.68 -9.99 7.79
CA GLY A 220 -18.36 -9.55 9.14
C GLY A 220 -17.84 -10.65 10.08
N THR A 221 -17.60 -11.85 9.57
CA THR A 221 -17.20 -13.02 10.38
C THR A 221 -15.71 -13.10 10.65
N VAL A 222 -14.90 -12.37 9.88
CA VAL A 222 -13.43 -12.46 10.00
C VAL A 222 -12.94 -11.61 11.16
N ASN A 223 -12.38 -12.27 12.17
CA ASN A 223 -11.58 -11.68 13.23
C ASN A 223 -10.44 -12.66 13.52
N VAL A 224 -9.23 -12.29 13.15
CA VAL A 224 -8.04 -13.12 13.35
C VAL A 224 -7.31 -12.60 14.57
N LYS A 225 -7.12 -13.46 15.56
CA LYS A 225 -6.29 -13.16 16.73
C LYS A 225 -5.03 -14.02 16.68
N VAL A 226 -3.88 -13.36 16.73
CA VAL A 226 -2.57 -14.01 16.72
C VAL A 226 -1.99 -13.98 18.12
N ASP A 227 -1.72 -15.16 18.67
CA ASP A 227 -0.95 -15.30 19.91
C ASP A 227 0.55 -15.29 19.55
N PRO A 228 1.42 -14.63 20.33
CA PRO A 228 2.87 -14.69 20.15
C PRO A 228 3.46 -16.12 20.18
N LYS A 229 2.75 -17.07 20.79
CA LYS A 229 3.11 -18.48 20.84
C LYS A 229 2.50 -19.32 19.71
N ASP A 230 1.46 -18.83 19.10
CA ASP A 230 0.76 -19.47 17.97
C ASP A 230 0.45 -18.41 16.91
N LEU A 231 1.42 -18.17 16.04
CA LEU A 231 1.27 -17.23 14.92
C LEU A 231 0.31 -17.78 13.87
N GLY A 232 0.08 -19.10 13.86
CA GLY A 232 -0.76 -19.76 12.88
C GLY A 232 -2.23 -19.35 12.94
N GLY A 233 -2.82 -19.13 14.13
CA GLY A 233 -4.19 -18.57 14.33
C GLY A 233 -5.25 -18.95 13.28
N GLY A 234 -5.04 -20.04 12.53
CA GLY A 234 -5.79 -20.40 11.33
C GLY A 234 -5.28 -19.73 10.04
N LEU A 235 -4.04 -19.20 10.05
CA LEU A 235 -3.34 -18.64 8.92
C LEU A 235 -2.42 -19.66 8.27
N LEU A 236 -2.29 -19.59 6.95
CA LEU A 236 -1.30 -20.38 6.22
C LEU A 236 0.08 -19.75 6.36
N GLU A 237 1.01 -20.44 6.96
CA GLU A 237 2.37 -19.96 7.17
C GLU A 237 3.23 -20.14 5.92
N GLN A 238 3.98 -19.10 5.59
CA GLN A 238 5.06 -19.12 4.61
C GLN A 238 6.35 -18.64 5.31
N ASN A 239 7.47 -19.21 4.90
CA ASN A 239 8.78 -18.90 5.48
C ASN A 239 9.69 -18.31 4.41
N LEU A 240 10.56 -17.39 4.86
CA LEU A 240 11.66 -16.86 4.08
C LEU A 240 12.91 -17.68 4.34
N THR A 241 13.53 -18.12 3.26
CA THR A 241 14.87 -18.72 3.30
C THR A 241 15.82 -17.87 2.46
N GLN A 242 17.09 -17.89 2.77
CA GLN A 242 18.11 -17.19 2.01
C GLN A 242 19.18 -18.16 1.55
N GLU A 243 19.43 -18.14 0.25
CA GLU A 243 20.60 -18.76 -0.35
C GLU A 243 21.46 -17.68 -1.02
N ASN A 244 22.68 -17.52 -0.55
CA ASN A 244 23.54 -16.41 -0.95
C ASN A 244 22.88 -15.05 -0.73
N LYS A 245 22.56 -14.32 -1.81
CA LYS A 245 21.89 -13.01 -1.78
C LYS A 245 20.41 -13.08 -2.18
N THR A 246 19.87 -14.29 -2.31
CA THR A 246 18.51 -14.53 -2.79
C THR A 246 17.59 -14.90 -1.64
N LEU A 247 16.43 -14.26 -1.58
CA LEU A 247 15.34 -14.62 -0.67
C LEU A 247 14.31 -15.47 -1.40
N PHE A 248 13.97 -16.60 -0.81
CA PHE A 248 12.95 -17.52 -1.31
C PHE A 248 11.78 -17.58 -0.34
N LEU A 249 10.59 -17.61 -0.90
CA LEU A 249 9.37 -17.93 -0.16
C LEU A 249 9.02 -19.41 -0.35
N THR A 250 8.58 -20.04 0.72
CA THR A 250 7.93 -21.34 0.62
C THR A 250 6.66 -21.25 -0.22
N ASN A 251 6.18 -22.39 -0.68
CA ASN A 251 4.93 -22.48 -1.44
C ASN A 251 3.97 -23.45 -0.76
N ASN A 252 3.81 -23.27 0.55
CA ASN A 252 2.88 -24.09 1.33
C ASN A 252 1.45 -23.88 0.82
N LYS A 253 0.68 -24.94 0.85
CA LYS A 253 -0.73 -24.93 0.45
C LYS A 253 -1.60 -25.36 1.62
N ALA A 254 -2.76 -24.76 1.74
CA ALA A 254 -3.70 -25.14 2.78
C ALA A 254 -4.22 -26.56 2.53
N SER A 255 -4.28 -27.36 3.61
CA SER A 255 -4.91 -28.66 3.59
C SER A 255 -6.41 -28.51 3.25
N GLY A 256 -6.91 -29.30 2.31
CA GLY A 256 -8.31 -29.26 1.94
C GLY A 256 -8.73 -28.11 1.03
N GLY A 257 -7.77 -27.35 0.46
CA GLY A 257 -8.05 -26.25 -0.47
C GLY A 257 -8.62 -24.97 0.16
N SER A 258 -8.73 -24.88 1.47
CA SER A 258 -9.16 -23.70 2.20
C SER A 258 -7.99 -23.06 2.94
N ASN A 259 -7.71 -21.80 2.63
CA ASN A 259 -6.70 -21.02 3.36
C ASN A 259 -7.25 -20.43 4.68
N GLY A 260 -8.42 -20.89 5.11
CA GLY A 260 -9.03 -20.41 6.34
C GLY A 260 -9.23 -18.88 6.35
N LYS A 261 -8.48 -18.21 7.23
CA LYS A 261 -8.64 -16.78 7.50
C LYS A 261 -7.62 -15.90 6.76
N GLY A 262 -6.62 -16.49 6.11
CA GLY A 262 -5.57 -15.78 5.43
C GLY A 262 -4.22 -16.50 5.49
N TRP A 263 -3.16 -15.71 5.39
CA TRP A 263 -1.79 -16.21 5.40
C TRP A 263 -0.83 -15.26 6.14
N VAL A 264 0.33 -15.79 6.51
CA VAL A 264 1.38 -15.05 7.18
C VAL A 264 2.75 -15.43 6.62
N VAL A 265 3.60 -14.43 6.42
CA VAL A 265 5.03 -14.61 6.10
C VAL A 265 5.84 -14.15 7.31
N LYS A 266 6.66 -15.04 7.84
CA LYS A 266 7.59 -14.70 8.91
C LYS A 266 8.83 -14.04 8.31
N LEU A 267 9.16 -12.85 8.77
CA LEU A 267 10.38 -12.13 8.40
C LEU A 267 11.57 -12.60 9.25
N ARG A 268 12.76 -12.36 8.76
CA ARG A 268 13.97 -12.65 9.52
C ARG A 268 14.19 -11.60 10.62
N GLN A 269 15.00 -11.95 11.58
CA GLN A 269 15.29 -11.07 12.73
C GLN A 269 15.75 -9.68 12.30
N GLY A 270 15.09 -8.65 12.81
CA GLY A 270 15.37 -7.25 12.53
C GLY A 270 14.78 -6.72 11.22
N GLU A 271 14.25 -7.57 10.36
CA GLU A 271 13.51 -7.14 9.17
C GLU A 271 12.11 -6.65 9.54
N ARG A 272 11.64 -5.64 8.81
CA ARG A 272 10.34 -5.00 9.06
C ARG A 272 9.75 -4.40 7.80
N VAL A 273 8.47 -4.08 7.86
CA VAL A 273 7.73 -3.38 6.80
C VAL A 273 7.16 -2.10 7.37
N THR A 274 7.59 -0.97 6.86
CA THR A 274 7.15 0.37 7.28
C THR A 274 6.61 1.20 6.13
N VAL A 275 6.51 0.61 4.93
CA VAL A 275 5.93 1.24 3.75
C VAL A 275 4.79 0.41 3.18
N LYS A 276 3.83 1.08 2.55
CA LYS A 276 2.65 0.43 1.97
C LYS A 276 3.05 -0.56 0.87
N PRO A 277 2.57 -1.82 0.91
CA PRO A 277 2.73 -2.76 -0.20
C PRO A 277 2.05 -2.25 -1.48
N THR A 278 2.56 -2.64 -2.63
CA THR A 278 1.94 -2.39 -3.93
C THR A 278 1.40 -3.70 -4.50
N VAL A 279 0.15 -3.71 -4.94
CA VAL A 279 -0.48 -4.92 -5.51
C VAL A 279 -0.70 -4.75 -7.01
N VAL A 280 -0.22 -5.71 -7.78
CA VAL A 280 -0.40 -5.79 -9.23
C VAL A 280 -0.69 -7.23 -9.62
N LEU A 281 -1.79 -7.48 -10.35
CA LEU A 281 -2.12 -8.79 -10.90
C LEU A 281 -1.96 -9.94 -9.89
N ARG A 282 -2.56 -9.83 -8.72
CA ARG A 282 -2.49 -10.82 -7.63
C ARG A 282 -1.08 -11.04 -7.06
N THR A 283 -0.18 -10.10 -7.31
CA THR A 283 1.14 -10.08 -6.70
C THR A 283 1.23 -8.87 -5.77
N ALA A 284 1.61 -9.10 -4.53
CA ALA A 284 1.98 -8.05 -3.60
C ALA A 284 3.49 -7.86 -3.64
N PHE A 285 3.94 -6.64 -3.95
CA PHE A 285 5.32 -6.23 -3.82
C PHE A 285 5.49 -5.54 -2.48
N VAL A 286 6.26 -6.14 -1.60
CA VAL A 286 6.45 -5.68 -0.23
C VAL A 286 7.91 -5.34 -0.02
N THR A 287 8.18 -4.08 0.30
CA THR A 287 9.53 -3.63 0.67
C THR A 287 9.79 -3.99 2.12
N ILE A 288 10.82 -4.78 2.35
CA ILE A 288 11.33 -5.07 3.69
C ILE A 288 12.64 -4.34 3.91
N ARG A 289 12.92 -3.95 5.14
CA ARG A 289 14.15 -3.30 5.52
C ARG A 289 14.69 -3.82 6.85
N LYS A 290 16.00 -3.84 6.95
CA LYS A 290 16.73 -4.16 8.18
C LYS A 290 17.77 -3.09 8.42
N TYR A 291 17.66 -2.36 9.51
CA TYR A 291 18.59 -1.31 9.86
C TYR A 291 19.95 -1.87 10.30
N LYS A 292 21.02 -1.14 10.03
CA LYS A 292 22.40 -1.42 10.36
C LYS A 292 23.02 -0.23 11.08
N ASP A 293 24.18 -0.47 11.71
CA ASP A 293 25.06 0.56 12.24
C ASP A 293 24.31 1.60 13.11
N GLY A 294 23.44 1.13 13.99
CA GLY A 294 22.64 2.01 14.86
C GLY A 294 21.63 2.88 14.12
N GLY A 295 21.21 2.48 12.91
CA GLY A 295 20.25 3.21 12.07
C GLY A 295 20.89 4.06 10.98
N CYS A 296 22.21 4.10 10.87
CA CYS A 296 22.92 4.86 9.83
C CYS A 296 22.81 4.25 8.42
N GLY A 297 22.21 3.09 8.29
CA GLY A 297 21.97 2.41 7.01
C GLY A 297 20.94 1.32 7.13
N ALA A 298 20.52 0.79 5.99
CA ALA A 298 19.59 -0.34 5.96
C ALA A 298 19.88 -1.27 4.79
N ASP A 299 19.71 -2.57 5.01
CA ASP A 299 19.51 -3.54 3.94
C ASP A 299 18.04 -3.54 3.57
N THR A 300 17.75 -3.48 2.28
CA THR A 300 16.38 -3.53 1.78
C THR A 300 16.24 -4.62 0.72
N ALA A 301 15.05 -5.21 0.67
CA ALA A 301 14.66 -6.11 -0.39
C ALA A 301 13.17 -5.90 -0.72
N ILE A 302 12.80 -6.21 -1.94
CA ILE A 302 11.40 -6.22 -2.37
C ILE A 302 10.98 -7.67 -2.60
N LEU A 303 9.98 -8.12 -1.87
CA LEU A 303 9.39 -9.44 -2.02
C LEU A 303 8.21 -9.38 -2.97
N GLY A 304 8.16 -10.31 -3.95
CA GLY A 304 6.97 -10.59 -4.72
C GLY A 304 6.21 -11.74 -4.09
N ILE A 305 4.99 -11.49 -3.62
CA ILE A 305 4.18 -12.43 -2.84
C ILE A 305 2.87 -12.71 -3.57
N ASN A 306 2.49 -13.97 -3.70
CA ASN A 306 1.17 -14.33 -4.21
C ASN A 306 0.08 -13.92 -3.20
N THR A 307 -0.83 -13.06 -3.61
CA THR A 307 -1.85 -12.52 -2.69
C THR A 307 -2.85 -13.56 -2.20
N ALA A 308 -2.99 -14.69 -2.89
CA ALA A 308 -3.95 -15.72 -2.52
C ALA A 308 -3.49 -16.64 -1.38
N ASP A 309 -2.19 -16.85 -1.22
CA ASP A 309 -1.63 -17.80 -0.27
C ASP A 309 -0.35 -17.34 0.44
N GLY A 310 0.12 -16.14 0.14
CA GLY A 310 1.34 -15.59 0.73
C GLY A 310 2.64 -16.24 0.24
N GLY A 311 2.54 -17.20 -0.67
CA GLY A 311 3.66 -18.00 -1.14
C GLY A 311 4.31 -17.44 -2.39
N ALA A 312 5.10 -18.30 -3.04
CA ALA A 312 5.82 -18.01 -4.26
C ALA A 312 4.88 -17.63 -5.41
N LEU A 313 5.37 -16.81 -6.33
CA LEU A 313 4.62 -16.37 -7.50
C LEU A 313 4.33 -17.53 -8.45
N THR A 314 3.20 -17.48 -9.11
CA THR A 314 2.75 -18.46 -10.08
C THR A 314 2.82 -17.90 -11.50
N PRO A 315 2.69 -18.71 -12.54
CA PRO A 315 2.59 -18.22 -13.92
C PRO A 315 1.47 -17.20 -14.18
N ARG A 316 0.47 -17.15 -13.32
CA ARG A 316 -0.66 -16.20 -13.39
C ARG A 316 -0.40 -14.90 -12.64
N SER A 317 0.67 -14.82 -11.86
CA SER A 317 1.07 -13.63 -11.11
C SER A 317 1.84 -12.67 -12.02
N ALA A 318 1.87 -11.38 -11.65
CA ALA A 318 2.86 -10.47 -12.20
C ALA A 318 4.25 -10.94 -11.77
N ARG A 319 5.18 -11.00 -12.70
CA ARG A 319 6.53 -11.54 -12.45
C ARG A 319 7.58 -10.61 -13.03
N PRO A 320 8.75 -10.52 -12.40
CA PRO A 320 9.89 -9.91 -13.06
C PRO A 320 10.17 -10.59 -14.40
N ILE A 321 10.60 -9.82 -15.38
CA ILE A 321 11.09 -10.36 -16.64
C ILE A 321 12.45 -10.97 -16.38
N VAL A 322 12.54 -12.29 -16.51
CA VAL A 322 13.78 -13.02 -16.36
C VAL A 322 14.14 -13.60 -17.73
N PRO A 323 15.35 -13.33 -18.27
CA PRO A 323 15.80 -13.96 -19.49
C PRO A 323 15.82 -15.49 -19.39
N GLU A 324 15.44 -16.19 -20.45
CA GLU A 324 15.36 -17.66 -20.47
C GLU A 324 16.69 -18.36 -20.15
N ALA A 325 17.80 -17.70 -20.39
CA ALA A 325 19.14 -18.24 -20.11
C ALA A 325 19.44 -18.45 -18.62
N ASN A 326 18.65 -17.89 -17.72
CA ASN A 326 18.85 -17.96 -16.26
C ASN A 326 17.82 -18.85 -15.57
N LYS A 327 17.87 -20.15 -15.87
CA LYS A 327 16.98 -21.12 -15.24
C LYS A 327 17.15 -21.25 -13.73
N ASP A 328 18.34 -20.92 -13.22
CA ASP A 328 18.69 -21.02 -11.81
C ASP A 328 18.27 -19.79 -10.98
N VAL A 329 17.70 -18.77 -11.62
CA VAL A 329 17.15 -17.61 -10.92
C VAL A 329 15.82 -17.98 -10.33
N ALA A 330 15.64 -17.71 -9.06
CA ALA A 330 14.35 -17.82 -8.41
C ALA A 330 13.33 -16.88 -9.10
N GLN A 331 12.61 -17.41 -10.07
CA GLN A 331 11.63 -16.66 -10.88
C GLN A 331 10.51 -16.04 -10.05
N TYR A 332 10.43 -16.37 -8.77
CA TYR A 332 9.28 -16.11 -7.91
C TYR A 332 9.60 -15.36 -6.63
N SER A 333 10.84 -14.92 -6.46
CA SER A 333 11.26 -14.23 -5.25
C SER A 333 12.15 -13.03 -5.60
N GLY A 334 11.68 -11.87 -5.44
CA GLY A 334 12.35 -10.60 -5.35
C GLY A 334 13.74 -10.38 -6.01
N HIS A 335 13.99 -10.98 -7.18
CA HIS A 335 15.22 -10.81 -7.94
C HIS A 335 14.96 -10.20 -9.29
N LYS A 336 15.89 -9.39 -9.74
CA LYS A 336 16.01 -8.94 -11.12
C LYS A 336 17.24 -9.57 -11.78
N THR A 337 17.19 -9.72 -13.08
CA THR A 337 18.33 -10.17 -13.88
C THR A 337 18.93 -8.96 -14.59
N THR A 338 20.22 -8.77 -14.45
CA THR A 338 20.95 -7.70 -15.17
C THR A 338 21.03 -8.02 -16.66
N SER A 339 21.33 -7.00 -17.47
CA SER A 339 21.56 -7.15 -18.92
C SER A 339 22.64 -8.20 -19.27
N LYS A 340 23.53 -8.50 -18.33
CA LYS A 340 24.57 -9.53 -18.46
C LYS A 340 24.12 -10.91 -17.98
N GLY A 341 22.83 -11.08 -17.70
CA GLY A 341 22.28 -12.36 -17.27
C GLY A 341 22.54 -12.73 -15.81
N LYS A 342 23.08 -11.82 -14.99
CA LYS A 342 23.35 -12.07 -13.59
C LYS A 342 22.13 -11.76 -12.72
N SER A 343 21.72 -12.70 -11.89
CA SER A 343 20.68 -12.47 -10.89
C SER A 343 21.20 -11.65 -9.72
N ILE A 344 20.51 -10.56 -9.42
CA ILE A 344 20.79 -9.73 -8.26
C ILE A 344 19.52 -9.46 -7.49
N PRO A 345 19.58 -9.29 -6.15
CA PRO A 345 18.42 -8.88 -5.36
C PRO A 345 17.84 -7.57 -5.89
N ILE A 346 16.51 -7.45 -5.91
CA ILE A 346 15.86 -6.19 -6.23
C ILE A 346 16.33 -5.14 -5.22
N GLY A 347 16.73 -3.97 -5.72
CA GLY A 347 17.31 -2.93 -4.89
C GLY A 347 18.82 -2.88 -4.89
N CYS A 348 19.47 -3.84 -5.51
CA CYS A 348 20.92 -3.82 -5.74
C CYS A 348 21.22 -3.54 -7.21
N MET A 349 22.41 -3.04 -7.49
CA MET A 349 22.90 -2.79 -8.85
C MET A 349 24.20 -3.54 -9.12
N GLU A 350 24.49 -3.81 -10.36
CA GLU A 350 25.80 -4.30 -10.77
C GLU A 350 26.71 -3.11 -11.11
N LYS A 351 27.81 -2.96 -10.37
CA LYS A 351 28.80 -1.93 -10.63
C LYS A 351 30.17 -2.57 -10.68
N GLY A 352 30.88 -2.44 -11.83
CA GLY A 352 32.21 -3.01 -12.01
C GLY A 352 32.28 -4.54 -11.83
N GLY A 353 31.26 -5.28 -12.26
CA GLY A 353 31.18 -6.75 -12.12
C GLY A 353 30.82 -7.24 -10.70
N LYS A 354 30.62 -6.33 -9.76
CA LYS A 354 30.22 -6.64 -8.37
C LYS A 354 28.79 -6.20 -8.12
N THR A 355 28.03 -7.03 -7.40
CA THR A 355 26.71 -6.61 -6.91
C THR A 355 26.90 -5.63 -5.76
N VAL A 356 26.41 -4.40 -5.93
CA VAL A 356 26.45 -3.33 -4.94
C VAL A 356 25.02 -3.06 -4.52
N CYS A 357 24.77 -3.24 -3.22
CA CYS A 357 23.55 -2.78 -2.59
C CYS A 357 23.90 -1.48 -1.88
N PRO A 358 23.30 -0.33 -2.23
CA PRO A 358 23.70 0.95 -1.66
C PRO A 358 23.56 0.93 -0.13
N ASN A 359 24.63 1.26 0.56
CA ASN A 359 24.61 1.43 2.01
C ASN A 359 23.86 2.73 2.34
N GLY A 360 22.98 2.67 3.30
CA GLY A 360 22.20 3.82 3.74
C GLY A 360 21.04 4.20 2.82
N TYR A 361 20.87 3.51 1.71
CA TYR A 361 19.76 3.73 0.82
C TYR A 361 18.54 2.92 1.28
N VAL A 362 17.42 3.60 1.46
CA VAL A 362 16.18 2.99 1.92
C VAL A 362 15.15 3.07 0.81
N TYR A 363 14.80 1.93 0.21
CA TYR A 363 13.75 1.88 -0.79
C TYR A 363 12.41 2.22 -0.17
N ASP A 364 11.68 3.05 -0.86
CA ASP A 364 10.31 3.38 -0.55
C ASP A 364 9.34 2.46 -1.30
N LYS A 365 8.10 2.80 -1.29
CA LYS A 365 7.05 2.09 -2.01
C LYS A 365 7.31 2.13 -3.50
N PRO A 366 7.38 0.98 -4.19
CA PRO A 366 7.48 0.98 -5.65
C PRO A 366 6.19 1.53 -6.26
N VAL A 367 6.33 2.40 -7.25
CA VAL A 367 5.21 2.97 -7.99
C VAL A 367 4.99 2.16 -9.26
N ASN A 368 3.80 1.63 -9.41
CA ASN A 368 3.42 0.94 -10.64
C ASN A 368 3.14 1.97 -11.74
N VAL A 369 3.97 1.95 -12.78
CA VAL A 369 3.76 2.75 -13.98
C VAL A 369 3.30 1.81 -15.08
N ARG A 370 2.15 2.12 -15.63
CA ARG A 370 1.66 1.48 -16.84
C ARG A 370 1.83 2.45 -18.00
N TYR A 371 2.47 1.97 -19.03
CA TYR A 371 2.47 2.70 -20.29
C TYR A 371 1.06 2.57 -20.90
N LEU A 372 0.32 3.65 -20.86
CA LEU A 372 -0.95 3.78 -21.56
C LEU A 372 -0.61 4.07 -23.01
N ASP A 373 -0.66 3.06 -23.83
CA ASP A 373 -0.55 3.25 -25.26
C ASP A 373 -1.88 3.81 -25.79
N GLU A 374 -1.97 5.11 -25.85
CA GLU A 374 -3.07 5.77 -26.55
C GLU A 374 -2.70 6.14 -27.98
N LYS A 375 -1.43 6.22 -28.30
CA LYS A 375 -0.97 6.60 -29.65
C LYS A 375 0.37 5.93 -29.96
N LYS A 376 0.29 4.74 -30.57
CA LYS A 376 1.25 4.25 -31.54
C LYS A 376 2.68 4.80 -31.42
N THR A 377 3.37 4.42 -30.40
CA THR A 377 4.82 4.44 -30.44
C THR A 377 5.24 3.03 -30.79
N ASP A 378 5.72 2.86 -32.00
CA ASP A 378 6.07 1.54 -32.53
C ASP A 378 7.17 0.86 -31.74
N ASP A 379 7.93 1.60 -30.94
CA ASP A 379 9.01 1.09 -30.11
C ASP A 379 9.12 1.83 -28.79
N PHE A 380 8.92 1.11 -27.69
CA PHE A 380 9.20 1.60 -26.35
C PHE A 380 10.48 0.94 -25.84
N PRO A 381 11.52 1.70 -25.46
CA PRO A 381 12.68 1.08 -24.83
C PRO A 381 12.27 0.54 -23.45
N VAL A 382 12.37 -0.76 -23.30
CA VAL A 382 12.14 -1.44 -22.01
C VAL A 382 13.48 -1.82 -21.43
N THR A 383 13.79 -1.35 -20.24
CA THR A 383 14.98 -1.74 -19.54
C THR A 383 14.65 -2.80 -18.50
N ALA A 384 15.26 -3.97 -18.60
CA ALA A 384 15.08 -5.08 -17.66
C ALA A 384 15.84 -4.89 -16.33
N ASP A 385 16.78 -3.98 -16.30
CA ASP A 385 17.73 -3.76 -15.20
C ASP A 385 17.82 -2.30 -14.73
N GLY A 386 16.93 -1.44 -15.21
CA GLY A 386 16.88 -0.04 -14.81
C GLY A 386 17.93 0.86 -15.50
N ASP A 387 18.72 0.33 -16.43
CA ASP A 387 19.64 1.13 -17.23
C ASP A 387 18.90 1.93 -18.30
N ALA A 388 19.08 3.24 -18.31
CA ALA A 388 18.45 4.17 -19.28
C ALA A 388 18.92 3.95 -20.72
N GLY A 389 19.60 2.87 -21.03
CA GLY A 389 20.13 2.51 -22.34
C GLY A 389 19.82 1.08 -22.79
N GLY A 390 18.96 0.37 -22.07
CA GLY A 390 18.56 -0.98 -22.46
C GLY A 390 17.69 -0.97 -23.72
N SER A 391 18.08 -1.73 -24.74
CA SER A 391 17.34 -1.85 -25.99
C SER A 391 16.33 -2.99 -25.94
N GLY A 392 15.18 -2.75 -25.42
CA GLY A 392 14.02 -3.61 -25.61
C GLY A 392 12.94 -2.86 -26.39
N THR A 393 12.43 -3.44 -27.44
CA THR A 393 11.30 -2.86 -28.17
C THR A 393 10.01 -3.54 -27.79
N PHE A 394 9.04 -2.75 -27.38
CA PHE A 394 7.67 -3.19 -27.16
C PHE A 394 6.89 -3.07 -28.46
N LYS A 395 6.40 -4.16 -28.99
CA LYS A 395 5.49 -4.16 -30.14
C LYS A 395 4.05 -4.15 -29.67
N GLU A 396 3.26 -3.23 -30.20
CA GLU A 396 1.84 -3.13 -29.93
C GLU A 396 1.13 -4.47 -30.17
N GLY A 397 0.47 -4.98 -29.12
CA GLY A 397 -0.37 -6.18 -29.25
C GLY A 397 -1.64 -5.88 -30.03
N LYS A 398 -2.17 -6.87 -30.76
CA LYS A 398 -3.47 -6.75 -31.44
C LYS A 398 -4.56 -6.31 -30.46
N LYS A 399 -5.38 -5.35 -30.84
CA LYS A 399 -6.55 -4.93 -30.06
C LYS A 399 -7.39 -6.17 -29.71
N PRO A 400 -7.80 -6.35 -28.44
CA PRO A 400 -8.60 -7.49 -28.05
C PRO A 400 -10.00 -7.40 -28.65
N ALA A 401 -10.59 -8.58 -28.88
CA ALA A 401 -12.01 -8.66 -29.18
C ALA A 401 -12.83 -8.01 -28.02
N ARG A 402 -13.95 -7.39 -28.38
CA ARG A 402 -14.81 -6.60 -27.44
C ARG A 402 -15.20 -7.28 -26.14
N ASN A 403 -15.10 -8.59 -26.05
CA ASN A 403 -15.51 -9.40 -24.89
C ASN A 403 -14.35 -9.89 -24.01
N ASN A 404 -13.11 -9.61 -24.35
CA ASN A 404 -11.98 -10.02 -23.54
C ASN A 404 -11.65 -8.91 -22.53
N ARG A 405 -11.83 -9.22 -21.26
CA ARG A 405 -11.48 -8.32 -20.16
C ARG A 405 -9.98 -8.18 -19.96
N CYS A 406 -9.19 -9.14 -20.43
CA CYS A 406 -7.74 -9.13 -20.31
C CYS A 406 -7.12 -9.52 -21.66
N PHE A 407 -6.00 -8.86 -21.97
CA PHE A 407 -5.21 -9.19 -23.14
C PHE A 407 -4.36 -10.42 -22.88
N SER A 408 -4.33 -11.33 -23.80
CA SER A 408 -3.37 -12.44 -23.80
C SER A 408 -1.99 -12.03 -24.35
N GLY A 409 -1.82 -10.76 -24.70
CA GLY A 409 -0.57 -10.22 -25.27
C GLY A 409 0.52 -9.98 -24.22
N LYS A 410 1.75 -9.87 -24.70
CA LYS A 410 2.91 -9.50 -23.88
C LYS A 410 2.82 -8.00 -23.56
N GLY A 411 2.41 -7.66 -22.35
CA GLY A 411 2.44 -6.31 -21.85
C GLY A 411 3.52 -6.16 -20.80
N VAL A 412 4.15 -5.00 -20.79
CA VAL A 412 5.17 -4.65 -19.80
C VAL A 412 4.64 -3.57 -18.90
N ARG A 413 4.86 -3.73 -17.62
CA ARG A 413 4.65 -2.71 -16.59
C ARG A 413 5.94 -2.51 -15.85
N THR A 414 6.17 -1.32 -15.43
CA THR A 414 7.39 -0.96 -14.71
C THR A 414 7.04 -0.53 -13.28
N LEU A 415 7.71 -1.11 -12.32
CA LEU A 415 7.72 -0.60 -10.95
C LEU A 415 8.89 0.38 -10.83
N LEU A 416 8.59 1.66 -10.68
CA LEU A 416 9.59 2.67 -10.42
C LEU A 416 9.92 2.70 -8.93
N MET A 417 11.19 2.80 -8.64
CA MET A 417 11.73 2.93 -7.30
C MET A 417 12.41 4.29 -7.12
N ASN A 418 12.64 4.69 -5.90
CA ASN A 418 13.12 6.03 -5.56
C ASN A 418 14.59 6.30 -5.95
N ASP A 419 15.35 5.30 -6.39
CA ASP A 419 16.72 5.43 -6.87
C ASP A 419 16.84 5.51 -8.40
N LEU A 420 15.73 5.75 -9.09
CA LEU A 420 15.62 5.68 -10.54
C LEU A 420 15.81 4.26 -11.11
N ASP A 421 15.96 3.28 -10.25
CA ASP A 421 15.94 1.89 -10.67
C ASP A 421 14.51 1.47 -11.03
N SER A 422 14.36 0.54 -11.93
CA SER A 422 13.08 0.05 -12.35
C SER A 422 13.05 -1.47 -12.40
N LEU A 423 11.91 -2.04 -12.14
CA LEU A 423 11.65 -3.45 -12.28
C LEU A 423 10.54 -3.67 -13.29
N ASP A 424 10.90 -4.21 -14.42
CA ASP A 424 9.90 -4.59 -15.42
C ASP A 424 9.21 -5.90 -15.00
N ILE A 425 7.92 -5.90 -15.09
CA ILE A 425 7.10 -7.05 -14.73
C ILE A 425 6.20 -7.46 -15.89
N THR A 426 6.06 -8.75 -16.10
CA THR A 426 5.11 -9.32 -17.06
C THR A 426 3.91 -9.91 -16.35
N GLY A 427 2.81 -9.92 -17.04
CA GLY A 427 1.58 -10.57 -16.58
C GLY A 427 0.49 -10.39 -17.63
N PRO A 428 -0.68 -11.00 -17.45
CA PRO A 428 -1.80 -10.78 -18.34
C PRO A 428 -2.16 -9.29 -18.33
N MET A 429 -2.26 -8.69 -19.50
CA MET A 429 -2.68 -7.31 -19.65
C MET A 429 -4.20 -7.26 -19.67
N CYS A 430 -4.77 -6.72 -18.60
CA CYS A 430 -6.18 -6.41 -18.60
C CYS A 430 -6.38 -4.99 -19.10
N GLY A 431 -7.31 -4.79 -20.04
CA GLY A 431 -7.70 -3.46 -20.49
C GLY A 431 -8.17 -2.65 -19.29
N ILE A 432 -7.62 -1.45 -19.09
CA ILE A 432 -8.17 -0.52 -18.12
C ILE A 432 -9.42 0.07 -18.74
N LYS A 433 -10.55 -0.13 -18.10
CA LYS A 433 -11.73 0.65 -18.33
C LYS A 433 -11.69 1.80 -17.33
N ARG A 434 -11.54 3.03 -17.82
CA ARG A 434 -11.61 4.22 -16.98
C ARG A 434 -13.03 4.35 -16.47
N LEU A 435 -13.29 3.95 -15.25
CA LEU A 435 -14.57 4.14 -14.59
C LEU A 435 -14.57 5.39 -13.70
N SER A 436 -13.38 5.83 -13.30
CA SER A 436 -13.17 7.04 -12.51
C SER A 436 -11.70 7.44 -12.56
N TRP A 437 -11.30 8.46 -11.82
CA TRP A 437 -9.89 8.86 -11.61
C TRP A 437 -9.07 7.84 -10.79
N ARG A 438 -9.61 6.68 -10.51
CA ARG A 438 -8.93 5.58 -9.83
C ARG A 438 -8.52 4.53 -10.84
N GLU A 439 -7.28 4.09 -10.74
CA GLU A 439 -6.81 2.92 -11.45
C GLU A 439 -7.42 1.69 -10.77
N VAL A 440 -8.35 1.03 -11.44
CA VAL A 440 -8.97 -0.21 -10.96
C VAL A 440 -8.24 -1.36 -11.64
N PHE A 441 -7.52 -2.14 -10.85
CA PHE A 441 -6.89 -3.38 -11.30
C PHE A 441 -7.89 -4.53 -11.13
N PHE A 442 -8.19 -5.20 -12.22
CA PHE A 442 -8.98 -6.43 -12.24
C PHE A 442 -8.11 -7.67 -12.18
#